data_33c71f2c14a4004c78ce4fee026fd67c
#
_entry.id   33c71f2c14a4004c78ce4fee026fd67c
#
_cell.length_a   1.000
_cell.length_b   1.000
_cell.length_c   1.000
_cell.angle_alpha   90.00
_cell.angle_beta   90.00
_cell.angle_gamma   90.00
#
_symmetry.space_group_name_H-M   'P 1'
#
loop_
_entity.id
_entity.type
_entity.pdbx_description
1 polymer ?
#
loop_
_entity_poly.entity_id
_entity_poly.type
_entity_poly.pdbx_seq_one_letter_code
_entity_poly.pdbx_strand_id
1 'polypeptide(L)'
;MSIKFLFIPMIALSAACNRSANAPSSKREMFDAGGQEVITSSANEKQRTLSILYGNNAAQQAAIRCNGKHKAGEVFTLATWGQVANPHWYGTCINGRIKTVETITVLPSLHDDIEIQYKLVTGPSPKDIKGNAISRQDRISFILNQEPSVFPSR
;
A
#
# COMPACT_ATOMS: atom_id res chain seq x y z
N MET A 1 62.01 8.74 -56.94
CA MET A 1 60.79 7.94 -56.80
C MET A 1 60.40 8.02 -55.32
N SER A 2 59.55 8.99 -54.95
CA SER A 2 59.22 9.33 -53.53
C SER A 2 57.85 8.72 -53.21
N ILE A 3 57.87 7.73 -52.29
CA ILE A 3 56.66 7.12 -51.77
C ILE A 3 56.17 7.95 -50.60
N LYS A 4 55.02 8.65 -50.79
CA LYS A 4 54.36 9.36 -49.72
C LYS A 4 53.46 8.38 -48.95
N PHE A 5 53.83 8.08 -47.70
CA PHE A 5 52.97 7.34 -46.77
C PHE A 5 51.83 8.21 -46.29
N LEU A 6 50.62 7.84 -46.67
CA LEU A 6 49.38 8.51 -46.25
C LEU A 6 48.96 7.88 -44.89
N PHE A 7 49.20 8.58 -43.79
CA PHE A 7 48.69 8.22 -42.47
C PHE A 7 47.23 8.60 -42.41
N ILE A 8 46.35 7.58 -42.35
CA ILE A 8 44.93 7.77 -42.08
C ILE A 8 44.73 7.64 -40.53
N PRO A 9 44.32 8.70 -39.83
CA PRO A 9 44.00 8.58 -38.42
C PRO A 9 42.65 7.85 -38.27
N MET A 10 42.69 6.67 -37.68
CA MET A 10 41.51 5.88 -37.28
C MET A 10 40.88 6.54 -36.04
N ILE A 11 39.85 7.37 -36.28
CA ILE A 11 39.07 7.95 -35.20
C ILE A 11 38.15 6.87 -34.64
N ALA A 12 38.51 6.33 -33.48
CA ALA A 12 37.66 5.44 -32.71
C ALA A 12 36.51 6.24 -32.11
N LEU A 13 35.30 6.15 -32.69
CA LEU A 13 34.07 6.61 -32.05
C LEU A 13 33.77 5.70 -30.87
N SER A 14 34.20 6.07 -29.70
CA SER A 14 33.70 5.50 -28.44
C SER A 14 32.29 6.06 -28.21
N ALA A 15 31.26 5.38 -28.70
CA ALA A 15 29.89 5.63 -28.31
C ALA A 15 29.75 5.25 -26.83
N ALA A 16 29.97 6.25 -25.96
CA ALA A 16 29.61 6.16 -24.55
C ALA A 16 28.08 6.05 -24.48
N CYS A 17 27.59 4.81 -24.30
CA CYS A 17 26.21 4.56 -23.90
C CYS A 17 25.98 5.16 -22.51
N ASN A 18 25.69 6.46 -22.49
CA ASN A 18 25.16 7.12 -21.31
C ASN A 18 23.69 6.66 -21.13
N ARG A 19 23.50 5.40 -20.70
CA ARG A 19 22.25 4.99 -20.11
C ARG A 19 22.15 5.70 -18.78
N SER A 20 21.68 6.94 -18.80
CA SER A 20 21.04 7.52 -17.62
C SER A 20 19.92 6.58 -17.25
N ALA A 21 20.21 5.68 -16.33
CA ALA A 21 19.21 4.90 -15.62
C ALA A 21 18.43 5.90 -14.76
N ASN A 22 17.52 6.64 -15.39
CA ASN A 22 16.36 7.21 -14.71
C ASN A 22 15.46 6.03 -14.32
N ALA A 23 16.00 5.12 -13.49
CA ALA A 23 15.15 4.26 -12.71
C ALA A 23 14.27 5.22 -11.89
N PRO A 24 12.95 5.18 -12.06
CA PRO A 24 12.07 5.98 -11.23
C PRO A 24 12.47 5.63 -9.80
N SER A 25 12.99 6.61 -9.07
CA SER A 25 13.28 6.49 -7.65
C SER A 25 11.97 6.09 -7.01
N SER A 26 11.76 4.80 -6.82
CA SER A 26 10.58 4.24 -6.15
C SER A 26 10.74 4.56 -4.68
N LYS A 27 10.45 5.81 -4.33
CA LYS A 27 10.52 6.27 -2.95
C LYS A 27 9.52 5.44 -2.16
N ARG A 28 10.06 4.53 -1.35
CA ARG A 28 9.25 3.76 -0.40
C ARG A 28 8.71 4.74 0.63
N GLU A 29 7.41 4.68 0.85
CA GLU A 29 6.79 5.45 1.94
C GLU A 29 6.48 4.51 3.09
N MET A 30 6.98 4.88 4.27
CA MET A 30 6.65 4.20 5.51
C MET A 30 5.37 4.83 6.08
N PHE A 31 4.48 4.00 6.59
CA PHE A 31 3.30 4.44 7.32
C PHE A 31 3.57 4.31 8.81
N ASP A 32 3.35 5.39 9.55
CA ASP A 32 3.36 5.35 11.01
C ASP A 32 1.96 5.02 11.51
N ALA A 33 1.82 3.85 12.09
CA ALA A 33 0.55 3.35 12.61
C ALA A 33 0.19 3.92 14.00
N GLY A 34 1.04 4.77 14.60
CA GLY A 34 0.74 5.43 15.87
C GLY A 34 0.51 4.45 17.03
N GLY A 35 1.24 3.33 17.08
CA GLY A 35 1.09 2.30 18.10
C GLY A 35 -0.05 1.28 17.84
N GLN A 36 -0.72 1.36 16.70
CA GLN A 36 -1.62 0.29 16.24
C GLN A 36 -0.81 -0.90 15.72
N GLU A 37 -1.33 -2.10 15.92
CA GLU A 37 -0.70 -3.34 15.47
C GLU A 37 -1.36 -3.86 14.18
N VAL A 38 -0.63 -4.69 13.44
CA VAL A 38 -1.14 -5.28 12.19
C VAL A 38 -2.20 -6.34 12.50
N ILE A 39 -3.37 -6.19 11.89
CA ILE A 39 -4.43 -7.20 11.90
C ILE A 39 -4.25 -8.15 10.72
N THR A 40 -4.17 -7.61 9.51
CA THR A 40 -4.04 -8.40 8.29
C THR A 40 -3.35 -7.62 7.18
N SER A 41 -2.88 -8.34 6.18
CA SER A 41 -2.36 -7.77 4.95
C SER A 41 -2.95 -8.47 3.73
N SER A 42 -3.21 -7.71 2.68
CA SER A 42 -3.75 -8.23 1.42
C SER A 42 -3.09 -7.60 0.21
N ALA A 43 -2.79 -8.42 -0.79
CA ALA A 43 -2.26 -7.97 -2.06
C ALA A 43 -3.34 -8.05 -3.15
N ASN A 44 -3.42 -7.01 -3.99
CA ASN A 44 -4.25 -7.00 -5.17
C ASN A 44 -3.37 -6.89 -6.41
N GLU A 45 -3.17 -8.01 -7.10
CA GLU A 45 -2.28 -8.08 -8.28
C GLU A 45 -2.80 -7.23 -9.44
N LYS A 46 -4.14 -7.21 -9.67
CA LYS A 46 -4.74 -6.45 -10.77
C LYS A 46 -4.56 -4.95 -10.59
N GLN A 47 -4.69 -4.45 -9.38
CA GLN A 47 -4.48 -3.04 -9.06
C GLN A 47 -3.03 -2.72 -8.70
N ARG A 48 -2.19 -3.75 -8.58
CA ARG A 48 -0.80 -3.66 -8.13
C ARG A 48 -0.71 -2.87 -6.82
N THR A 49 -1.44 -3.34 -5.82
CA THR A 49 -1.47 -2.72 -4.49
C THR A 49 -1.23 -3.76 -3.40
N LEU A 50 -0.64 -3.30 -2.31
CA LEU A 50 -0.59 -3.99 -1.03
C LEU A 50 -1.32 -3.13 -0.01
N SER A 51 -2.22 -3.74 0.75
CA SER A 51 -2.92 -3.08 1.85
C SER A 51 -2.57 -3.76 3.16
N ILE A 52 -2.37 -2.98 4.21
CA ILE A 52 -2.17 -3.47 5.58
C ILE A 52 -3.23 -2.80 6.45
N LEU A 53 -3.98 -3.63 7.16
CA LEU A 53 -4.95 -3.20 8.15
C LEU A 53 -4.29 -3.21 9.52
N TYR A 54 -4.30 -2.05 10.15
CA TYR A 54 -3.85 -1.85 11.53
C TYR A 54 -5.06 -1.65 12.43
N GLY A 55 -4.90 -1.98 13.69
CA GLY A 55 -5.92 -1.71 14.71
C GLY A 55 -5.33 -1.50 16.09
N ASN A 56 -6.07 -0.75 16.92
CA ASN A 56 -5.77 -0.73 18.35
C ASN A 56 -6.15 -2.08 19.00
N ASN A 57 -5.82 -2.27 20.25
CA ASN A 57 -6.08 -3.53 20.97
C ASN A 57 -7.58 -3.93 20.90
N ALA A 58 -8.52 -2.98 21.03
CA ALA A 58 -9.95 -3.26 20.91
C ALA A 58 -10.35 -3.77 19.52
N ALA A 59 -9.80 -3.16 18.45
CA ALA A 59 -10.02 -3.58 17.08
C ALA A 59 -9.43 -4.96 16.77
N GLN A 60 -8.25 -5.26 17.31
CA GLN A 60 -7.65 -6.59 17.19
C GLN A 60 -8.52 -7.67 17.82
N GLN A 61 -9.00 -7.42 19.05
CA GLN A 61 -9.89 -8.34 19.74
C GLN A 61 -11.22 -8.51 18.97
N ALA A 62 -11.74 -7.48 18.32
CA ALA A 62 -12.91 -7.58 17.46
C ALA A 62 -12.64 -8.46 16.23
N ALA A 63 -11.51 -8.27 15.55
CA ALA A 63 -11.10 -9.06 14.40
C ALA A 63 -10.91 -10.54 14.75
N ILE A 64 -10.30 -10.85 15.91
CA ILE A 64 -10.11 -12.23 16.40
C ILE A 64 -11.46 -12.92 16.68
N ARG A 65 -12.43 -12.17 17.21
CA ARG A 65 -13.76 -12.76 17.52
C ARG A 65 -14.54 -13.15 16.27
N CYS A 66 -14.28 -12.53 15.13
CA CYS A 66 -14.89 -12.84 13.82
C CYS A 66 -16.43 -12.98 13.86
N ASN A 67 -17.11 -12.25 14.75
CA ASN A 67 -18.56 -12.39 14.97
C ASN A 67 -19.38 -11.20 14.45
N GLY A 68 -18.71 -10.26 13.74
CA GLY A 68 -19.33 -9.06 13.18
C GLY A 68 -19.85 -8.05 14.21
N LYS A 69 -19.57 -8.27 15.51
CA LYS A 69 -20.00 -7.36 16.58
C LYS A 69 -18.84 -6.43 16.95
N HIS A 70 -19.07 -5.15 16.78
CA HIS A 70 -18.14 -4.08 17.11
C HIS A 70 -18.55 -3.37 18.40
N LYS A 71 -17.57 -2.77 19.05
CA LYS A 71 -17.76 -2.02 20.30
C LYS A 71 -17.14 -0.63 20.18
N ALA A 72 -17.68 0.32 20.89
CA ALA A 72 -17.10 1.65 21.00
C ALA A 72 -15.63 1.58 21.46
N GLY A 73 -14.79 2.44 20.89
CA GLY A 73 -13.35 2.49 21.16
C GLY A 73 -12.48 1.68 20.18
N GLU A 74 -13.07 0.91 19.26
CA GLU A 74 -12.32 0.26 18.20
C GLU A 74 -11.86 1.28 17.16
N VAL A 75 -10.59 1.20 16.75
CA VAL A 75 -10.00 2.04 15.70
C VAL A 75 -9.26 1.14 14.72
N PHE A 76 -9.67 1.21 13.46
CA PHE A 76 -9.06 0.49 12.34
C PHE A 76 -8.43 1.47 11.37
N THR A 77 -7.23 1.20 10.88
CA THR A 77 -6.57 2.01 9.86
C THR A 77 -6.07 1.12 8.74
N LEU A 78 -6.61 1.32 7.54
CA LEU A 78 -6.19 0.62 6.33
C LEU A 78 -5.27 1.52 5.52
N ALA A 79 -4.00 1.16 5.45
CA ALA A 79 -3.03 1.82 4.58
C ALA A 79 -2.81 0.97 3.33
N THR A 80 -2.91 1.59 2.15
CA THR A 80 -2.74 0.93 0.85
C THR A 80 -1.60 1.58 0.08
N TRP A 81 -0.63 0.77 -0.34
CA TRP A 81 0.50 1.17 -1.18
C TRP A 81 0.33 0.72 -2.62
N GLY A 82 0.87 1.50 -3.54
CA GLY A 82 1.18 1.01 -4.87
C GLY A 82 2.38 0.07 -4.82
N GLN A 83 2.33 -1.04 -5.53
CA GLN A 83 3.46 -1.93 -5.70
C GLN A 83 4.35 -1.47 -6.86
N VAL A 84 5.65 -1.53 -6.66
CA VAL A 84 6.68 -1.26 -7.67
C VAL A 84 7.61 -2.45 -7.79
N ALA A 85 8.23 -2.61 -8.97
CA ALA A 85 9.21 -3.69 -9.15
C ALA A 85 10.38 -3.53 -8.18
N ASN A 86 10.83 -4.64 -7.61
CA ASN A 86 12.00 -4.66 -6.76
C ASN A 86 13.26 -4.46 -7.62
N PRO A 87 14.08 -3.42 -7.36
CA PRO A 87 15.27 -3.16 -8.16
C PRO A 87 16.37 -4.22 -8.00
N HIS A 88 16.31 -5.01 -6.93
CA HIS A 88 17.35 -5.97 -6.59
C HIS A 88 16.97 -7.43 -6.91
N TRP A 89 15.67 -7.72 -7.03
CA TRP A 89 15.18 -9.09 -7.20
C TRP A 89 14.13 -9.16 -8.29
N TYR A 90 14.48 -9.74 -9.41
CA TYR A 90 13.62 -9.90 -10.56
C TYR A 90 12.33 -10.67 -10.21
N GLY A 91 11.22 -10.22 -10.75
CA GLY A 91 9.91 -10.87 -10.55
C GLY A 91 9.24 -10.58 -9.22
N THR A 92 9.86 -9.82 -8.32
CA THR A 92 9.26 -9.42 -7.04
C THR A 92 8.81 -7.97 -7.02
N CYS A 93 7.89 -7.64 -6.14
CA CYS A 93 7.39 -6.28 -5.92
C CYS A 93 7.64 -5.83 -4.49
N ILE A 94 7.85 -4.54 -4.33
CA ILE A 94 7.96 -3.87 -3.03
C ILE A 94 6.92 -2.76 -2.91
N ASN A 95 6.64 -2.33 -1.69
CA ASN A 95 5.79 -1.17 -1.44
C ASN A 95 6.47 0.10 -1.96
N GLY A 96 5.75 0.85 -2.75
CA GLY A 96 6.14 2.18 -3.22
C GLY A 96 5.50 3.28 -2.37
N ARG A 97 4.76 4.19 -3.02
CA ARG A 97 4.05 5.28 -2.36
C ARG A 97 2.72 4.81 -1.77
N ILE A 98 2.31 5.45 -0.69
CA ILE A 98 0.98 5.33 -0.13
C ILE A 98 -0.03 5.90 -1.13
N LYS A 99 -1.01 5.10 -1.50
CA LYS A 99 -2.13 5.51 -2.35
C LYS A 99 -3.29 6.04 -1.53
N THR A 100 -3.69 5.30 -0.50
CA THR A 100 -4.81 5.70 0.37
C THR A 100 -4.54 5.31 1.82
N VAL A 101 -5.07 6.11 2.72
CA VAL A 101 -5.18 5.79 4.14
C VAL A 101 -6.62 6.05 4.56
N GLU A 102 -7.27 5.01 5.06
CA GLU A 102 -8.65 5.02 5.50
C GLU A 102 -8.72 4.67 6.97
N THR A 103 -9.51 5.39 7.75
CA THR A 103 -9.67 5.12 9.18
C THR A 103 -11.14 4.92 9.50
N ILE A 104 -11.43 3.90 10.30
CA ILE A 104 -12.73 3.66 10.93
C ILE A 104 -12.57 3.81 12.43
N THR A 105 -13.44 4.61 13.03
CA THR A 105 -13.54 4.74 14.48
C THR A 105 -14.95 4.35 14.89
N VAL A 106 -15.06 3.43 15.82
CA VAL A 106 -16.34 3.01 16.40
C VAL A 106 -16.59 3.85 17.66
N LEU A 107 -17.59 4.68 17.61
CA LEU A 107 -17.97 5.61 18.68
C LEU A 107 -19.18 5.09 19.46
N PRO A 108 -19.33 5.47 20.74
CA PRO A 108 -20.54 5.20 21.48
C PRO A 108 -21.69 6.06 20.93
N SER A 109 -22.88 5.50 20.82
CA SER A 109 -24.13 6.22 20.51
C SER A 109 -25.01 6.37 21.74
N LEU A 110 -25.99 7.29 21.69
CA LEU A 110 -26.85 7.66 22.84
C LEU A 110 -27.82 6.55 23.29
N HIS A 111 -27.98 5.47 22.51
CA HIS A 111 -29.00 4.43 22.76
C HIS A 111 -28.40 3.03 22.90
N ASP A 112 -27.25 2.88 23.56
CA ASP A 112 -26.50 1.61 23.68
C ASP A 112 -26.09 0.99 22.31
N ASP A 113 -26.20 1.78 21.25
CA ASP A 113 -25.79 1.41 19.90
C ASP A 113 -24.39 1.98 19.62
N ILE A 114 -23.85 1.72 18.47
CA ILE A 114 -22.56 2.22 18.01
C ILE A 114 -22.74 3.12 16.79
N GLU A 115 -21.92 4.15 16.70
CA GLU A 115 -21.78 4.97 15.50
C GLU A 115 -20.45 4.65 14.82
N ILE A 116 -20.49 4.38 13.51
CA ILE A 116 -19.30 4.09 12.71
C ILE A 116 -18.89 5.33 11.96
N GLN A 117 -17.78 5.92 12.36
CA GLN A 117 -17.17 7.06 11.68
C GLN A 117 -16.09 6.55 10.71
N TYR A 118 -16.27 6.79 9.41
CA TYR A 118 -15.30 6.51 8.36
C TYR A 118 -14.66 7.80 7.86
N LYS A 119 -13.34 7.81 7.72
CA LYS A 119 -12.57 8.94 7.21
C LYS A 119 -11.53 8.45 6.21
N LEU A 120 -11.53 9.02 5.01
CA LEU A 120 -10.42 8.92 4.07
C LEU A 120 -9.40 10.00 4.44
N VAL A 121 -8.26 9.59 4.98
CA VAL A 121 -7.23 10.50 5.50
C VAL A 121 -6.31 10.98 4.37
N THR A 122 -5.96 10.08 3.46
CA THR A 122 -5.02 10.37 2.35
C THR A 122 -5.47 9.67 1.08
N GLY A 123 -5.27 10.36 -0.05
CA GLY A 123 -5.48 9.83 -1.39
C GLY A 123 -6.91 9.98 -1.93
N PRO A 124 -7.13 9.52 -3.16
CA PRO A 124 -8.44 9.54 -3.80
C PRO A 124 -9.35 8.45 -3.25
N SER A 125 -10.66 8.61 -3.44
CA SER A 125 -11.63 7.56 -3.11
C SER A 125 -11.27 6.24 -3.77
N PRO A 126 -11.30 5.13 -3.03
CA PRO A 126 -11.01 3.80 -3.56
C PRO A 126 -11.93 3.42 -4.71
N LYS A 127 -11.38 2.70 -5.68
CA LYS A 127 -12.09 2.24 -6.88
C LYS A 127 -12.02 0.72 -6.99
N ASP A 128 -13.05 0.12 -7.58
CA ASP A 128 -13.07 -1.29 -7.92
C ASP A 128 -12.08 -1.60 -9.09
N ILE A 129 -12.00 -2.87 -9.48
CA ILE A 129 -11.14 -3.33 -10.59
C ILE A 129 -11.54 -2.71 -11.93
N LYS A 130 -12.81 -2.31 -12.09
CA LYS A 130 -13.35 -1.66 -13.30
C LYS A 130 -13.18 -0.14 -13.28
N GLY A 131 -12.66 0.42 -12.20
CA GLY A 131 -12.47 1.86 -12.03
C GLY A 131 -13.67 2.62 -11.48
N ASN A 132 -14.75 1.92 -11.09
CA ASN A 132 -15.91 2.54 -10.47
C ASN A 132 -15.61 2.92 -9.02
N ALA A 133 -16.22 4.02 -8.55
CA ALA A 133 -16.14 4.40 -7.14
C ALA A 133 -16.82 3.34 -6.26
N ILE A 134 -16.11 2.88 -5.23
CA ILE A 134 -16.67 1.99 -4.21
C ILE A 134 -17.45 2.85 -3.21
N SER A 135 -18.64 2.40 -2.83
CA SER A 135 -19.44 3.13 -1.85
C SER A 135 -18.74 3.18 -0.49
N ARG A 136 -19.04 4.23 0.29
CA ARG A 136 -18.55 4.33 1.67
C ARG A 136 -18.95 3.13 2.51
N GLN A 137 -20.18 2.65 2.35
CA GLN A 137 -20.70 1.51 3.10
C GLN A 137 -19.97 0.21 2.76
N ASP A 138 -19.68 -0.02 1.48
CA ASP A 138 -18.91 -1.20 1.05
C ASP A 138 -17.48 -1.15 1.59
N ARG A 139 -16.87 0.05 1.68
CA ARG A 139 -15.54 0.20 2.28
C ARG A 139 -15.54 -0.08 3.77
N ILE A 140 -16.54 0.43 4.49
CA ILE A 140 -16.73 0.14 5.91
C ILE A 140 -16.88 -1.37 6.12
N SER A 141 -17.79 -2.01 5.38
CA SER A 141 -18.01 -3.45 5.47
C SER A 141 -16.75 -4.24 5.13
N PHE A 142 -16.01 -3.85 4.09
CA PHE A 142 -14.75 -4.49 3.72
C PHE A 142 -13.72 -4.43 4.86
N ILE A 143 -13.53 -3.28 5.48
CA ILE A 143 -12.51 -3.07 6.53
C ILE A 143 -12.89 -3.83 7.80
N LEU A 144 -14.15 -3.75 8.22
CA LEU A 144 -14.62 -4.34 9.47
C LEU A 144 -14.71 -5.87 9.42
N ASN A 145 -14.91 -6.47 8.25
CA ASN A 145 -15.01 -7.92 8.07
C ASN A 145 -13.65 -8.59 7.77
N GLN A 146 -12.52 -7.88 7.94
CA GLN A 146 -11.21 -8.49 7.75
C GLN A 146 -10.86 -9.40 8.94
N GLU A 147 -10.42 -10.60 8.61
CA GLU A 147 -9.92 -11.55 9.59
C GLU A 147 -8.41 -11.41 9.80
N PRO A 148 -7.88 -11.69 10.98
CA PRO A 148 -6.44 -11.64 11.23
C PRO A 148 -5.71 -12.68 10.38
N SER A 149 -4.69 -12.24 9.66
CA SER A 149 -3.79 -13.14 8.94
C SER A 149 -2.59 -13.59 9.78
N VAL A 150 -2.37 -12.95 10.92
CA VAL A 150 -1.32 -13.29 11.88
C VAL A 150 -1.98 -13.51 13.23
N PHE A 151 -1.80 -14.70 13.78
CA PHE A 151 -2.22 -14.96 15.15
C PHE A 151 -1.23 -14.26 16.08
N PRO A 152 -1.68 -13.35 16.97
CA PRO A 152 -0.79 -12.80 17.96
C PRO A 152 -0.26 -13.96 18.82
N SER A 153 1.06 -14.08 18.91
CA SER A 153 1.69 -14.99 19.86
C SER A 153 1.26 -14.57 21.27
N ARG A 154 0.64 -15.49 21.98
CA ARG A 154 0.29 -15.31 23.40
C ARG A 154 1.54 -15.32 24.25
#